data_ca1cfc6cec4a77fbbc73ef6ca0ffa6bd
#
_entry.id   ca1cfc6cec4a77fbbc73ef6ca0ffa6bd
#
_cell.length_a   1.000
_cell.length_b   1.000
_cell.length_c   1.000
_cell.angle_alpha   90.00
_cell.angle_beta   90.00
_cell.angle_gamma   90.00
#
_symmetry.space_group_name_H-M   'P 1'
#
loop_
_entity.id
_entity.type
_entity.pdbx_description
1 polymer ?
#
loop_
_entity_poly.entity_id
_entity_poly.type
_entity_poly.pdbx_seq_one_letter_code
_entity_poly.pdbx_strand_id
1 'polypeptide(L)'
;RIRNVVLEELDGLADDVRVDAIGNVIALKRGKSSEMKSMAAAHMDEIGFIVTHIDNDGFLRFNPLGGFDPKTLTSQRVLVHGREDLIGVMGSKPIHIMSPEERNKPPKLEDYFIDLGLERSEVEKLVAVGDSITRERELVEMGDCVNVKSLDNRASVFLLIETLRALKKSRRKPAYDFYGVFTVQEEVGLRGAQASTLEIQPDFSFGLDTTIAFDTPGAKPQERCTRLGKGVAIKIMDSSVICDQR
;
A
#
# COMPACT_ATOMS: atom_id res chain seq x y z
N ARG A 1 11.51 -5.33 -1.41
CA ARG A 1 12.19 -4.33 -0.55
C ARG A 1 11.51 -4.22 0.81
N ILE A 2 10.25 -3.79 0.91
CA ILE A 2 9.57 -3.62 2.20
C ILE A 2 9.51 -4.92 3.01
N ARG A 3 9.25 -6.07 2.38
CA ARG A 3 9.24 -7.37 3.06
C ARG A 3 10.55 -7.65 3.81
N ASN A 4 11.70 -7.30 3.22
CA ASN A 4 12.99 -7.49 3.88
C ASN A 4 13.13 -6.60 5.12
N VAL A 5 12.68 -5.34 5.05
CA VAL A 5 12.64 -4.45 6.20
C VAL A 5 11.75 -5.03 7.30
N VAL A 6 10.56 -5.54 6.95
CA VAL A 6 9.68 -6.18 7.93
C VAL A 6 10.33 -7.41 8.57
N LEU A 7 10.99 -8.27 7.78
CA LEU A 7 11.71 -9.44 8.31
C LEU A 7 12.83 -9.03 9.26
N GLU A 8 13.61 -8.01 8.93
CA GLU A 8 14.68 -7.46 9.77
C GLU A 8 14.11 -6.89 11.09
N GLU A 9 13.02 -6.13 11.03
CA GLU A 9 12.37 -5.54 12.21
C GLU A 9 11.71 -6.59 13.13
N LEU A 10 11.33 -7.75 12.56
CA LEU A 10 10.73 -8.86 13.32
C LEU A 10 11.76 -9.75 14.01
N ASP A 11 13.03 -9.57 13.75
CA ASP A 11 14.08 -10.43 14.34
C ASP A 11 13.98 -10.48 15.85
N GLY A 12 13.85 -11.69 16.36
CA GLY A 12 13.69 -11.97 17.79
C GLY A 12 12.40 -11.44 18.44
N LEU A 13 11.42 -10.86 17.72
CA LEU A 13 10.15 -10.38 18.28
C LEU A 13 9.10 -11.49 18.40
N ALA A 14 9.05 -12.40 17.46
CA ALA A 14 8.09 -13.49 17.39
C ALA A 14 8.74 -14.85 17.70
N ASP A 15 7.93 -15.87 17.93
CA ASP A 15 8.40 -17.23 18.21
C ASP A 15 8.58 -18.04 16.91
N ASP A 16 7.93 -17.61 15.84
CA ASP A 16 8.12 -18.10 14.47
C ASP A 16 7.83 -16.97 13.48
N VAL A 17 8.65 -16.87 12.43
CA VAL A 17 8.45 -15.91 11.32
C VAL A 17 8.67 -16.63 10.02
N ARG A 18 7.70 -16.55 9.13
CA ARG A 18 7.78 -17.17 7.81
C ARG A 18 7.17 -16.33 6.72
N VAL A 19 7.50 -16.63 5.48
CA VAL A 19 6.90 -16.03 4.29
C VAL A 19 6.08 -17.12 3.61
N ASP A 20 4.81 -16.83 3.31
CA ASP A 20 3.95 -17.75 2.59
C ASP A 20 4.16 -17.70 1.07
N ALA A 21 3.45 -18.54 0.33
CA ALA A 21 3.61 -18.69 -1.12
C ALA A 21 3.24 -17.42 -1.93
N ILE A 22 2.32 -16.58 -1.43
CA ILE A 22 1.93 -15.33 -2.09
C ILE A 22 2.86 -14.16 -1.72
N GLY A 23 3.62 -14.31 -0.61
CA GLY A 23 4.61 -13.33 -0.16
C GLY A 23 4.23 -12.56 1.10
N ASN A 24 3.17 -12.94 1.82
CA ASN A 24 2.87 -12.40 3.14
C ASN A 24 3.98 -12.79 4.13
N VAL A 25 4.27 -11.90 5.08
CA VAL A 25 5.09 -12.25 6.26
C VAL A 25 4.16 -12.56 7.41
N ILE A 26 4.30 -13.73 8.01
CA ILE A 26 3.48 -14.21 9.10
C ILE A 26 4.36 -14.40 10.32
N ALA A 27 4.08 -13.66 11.39
CA ALA A 27 4.78 -13.69 12.66
C ALA A 27 3.88 -14.30 13.74
N LEU A 28 4.26 -15.42 14.32
CA LEU A 28 3.52 -16.08 15.39
C LEU A 28 4.12 -15.73 16.75
N LYS A 29 3.30 -15.22 17.64
CA LYS A 29 3.58 -15.09 19.07
C LYS A 29 2.72 -16.09 19.85
N ARG A 30 3.36 -17.15 20.38
CA ARG A 30 2.67 -18.22 21.09
C ARG A 30 2.03 -17.69 22.39
N GLY A 31 0.77 -18.03 22.57
CA GLY A 31 -0.01 -17.74 23.74
C GLY A 31 0.24 -18.70 24.91
N LYS A 32 -0.60 -18.55 25.95
CA LYS A 32 -0.69 -19.51 27.04
C LYS A 32 -1.44 -20.78 26.62
N SER A 33 -2.36 -20.66 25.68
CA SER A 33 -3.14 -21.72 25.07
C SER A 33 -3.14 -21.55 23.55
N SER A 34 -3.16 -22.66 22.82
CA SER A 34 -3.33 -22.72 21.36
C SER A 34 -4.75 -23.12 20.95
N GLU A 35 -5.72 -23.11 21.88
CA GLU A 35 -7.12 -23.44 21.63
C GLU A 35 -7.80 -22.43 20.71
N MET A 36 -7.37 -21.17 20.79
CA MET A 36 -7.86 -20.08 19.95
C MET A 36 -6.68 -19.37 19.28
N LYS A 37 -6.96 -18.78 18.13
CA LYS A 37 -6.01 -18.00 17.34
C LYS A 37 -6.56 -16.60 17.12
N SER A 38 -5.77 -15.60 17.44
CA SER A 38 -6.05 -14.22 17.09
C SER A 38 -5.12 -13.76 15.96
N MET A 39 -5.62 -12.92 15.07
CA MET A 39 -4.84 -12.39 13.97
C MET A 39 -5.00 -10.86 13.88
N ALA A 40 -3.89 -10.17 13.64
CA ALA A 40 -3.89 -8.78 13.19
C ALA A 40 -3.18 -8.70 11.85
N ALA A 41 -3.81 -8.05 10.87
CA ALA A 41 -3.29 -7.92 9.53
C ALA A 41 -3.08 -6.45 9.14
N ALA A 42 -1.93 -6.15 8.51
CA ALA A 42 -1.61 -4.86 7.91
C ALA A 42 -0.91 -5.08 6.57
N HIS A 43 -1.31 -4.35 5.52
CA HIS A 43 -0.71 -4.59 4.22
C HIS A 43 0.59 -3.82 3.99
N MET A 44 1.52 -4.47 3.29
CA MET A 44 2.83 -3.93 2.96
C MET A 44 2.88 -3.26 1.59
N ASP A 45 1.99 -3.65 0.70
CA ASP A 45 1.95 -3.07 -0.65
C ASP A 45 1.47 -1.63 -0.63
N GLU A 46 1.70 -0.95 -1.70
CA GLU A 46 1.28 0.42 -1.96
C GLU A 46 0.70 0.50 -3.36
N ILE A 47 -0.17 1.47 -3.61
CA ILE A 47 -0.63 1.76 -4.97
C ILE A 47 0.55 2.12 -5.86
N GLY A 48 0.50 1.66 -7.10
CA GLY A 48 1.55 1.90 -8.09
C GLY A 48 1.08 1.54 -9.49
N PHE A 49 2.02 1.22 -10.35
CA PHE A 49 1.73 0.85 -11.73
C PHE A 49 2.60 -0.33 -12.14
N ILE A 50 2.25 -0.94 -13.26
CA ILE A 50 3.02 -2.00 -13.90
C ILE A 50 3.23 -1.64 -15.38
N VAL A 51 4.45 -1.80 -15.89
CA VAL A 51 4.76 -1.56 -17.29
C VAL A 51 4.01 -2.57 -18.15
N THR A 52 3.27 -2.09 -19.15
CA THR A 52 2.53 -2.94 -20.10
C THR A 52 3.08 -2.92 -21.51
N HIS A 53 3.79 -1.85 -21.89
CA HIS A 53 4.36 -1.69 -23.21
C HIS A 53 5.47 -0.63 -23.21
N ILE A 54 6.45 -0.80 -24.09
CA ILE A 54 7.47 0.21 -24.44
C ILE A 54 7.20 0.58 -25.90
N ASP A 55 6.86 1.85 -26.14
CA ASP A 55 6.53 2.28 -27.49
C ASP A 55 7.78 2.54 -28.37
N ASN A 56 7.55 2.94 -29.63
CA ASN A 56 8.63 3.10 -30.60
C ASN A 56 9.60 4.24 -30.26
N ASP A 57 9.16 5.19 -29.46
CA ASP A 57 9.94 6.37 -29.04
C ASP A 57 10.52 6.21 -27.63
N GLY A 58 10.34 5.02 -27.00
CA GLY A 58 10.89 4.71 -25.68
C GLY A 58 10.01 5.09 -24.51
N PHE A 59 8.79 5.62 -24.73
CA PHE A 59 7.85 5.89 -23.64
C PHE A 59 7.21 4.60 -23.11
N LEU A 60 6.97 4.57 -21.79
CA LEU A 60 6.31 3.42 -21.16
C LEU A 60 4.81 3.63 -21.09
N ARG A 61 4.05 2.60 -21.45
CA ARG A 61 2.63 2.46 -21.12
C ARG A 61 2.49 1.57 -19.90
N PHE A 62 1.45 1.81 -19.11
CA PHE A 62 1.30 1.16 -17.82
C PHE A 62 -0.17 0.91 -17.46
N ASN A 63 -0.39 -0.04 -16.56
CA ASN A 63 -1.66 -0.23 -15.87
C ASN A 63 -1.53 0.09 -14.40
N PRO A 64 -2.58 0.58 -13.72
CA PRO A 64 -2.56 0.84 -12.30
C PRO A 64 -2.58 -0.47 -11.49
N LEU A 65 -1.91 -0.44 -10.36
CA LEU A 65 -2.03 -1.38 -9.26
C LEU A 65 -2.64 -0.62 -8.08
N GLY A 66 -3.95 -0.81 -7.86
CA GLY A 66 -4.73 -0.01 -6.93
C GLY A 66 -5.43 1.19 -7.57
N GLY A 67 -6.08 2.02 -6.75
CA GLY A 67 -6.90 3.15 -7.20
C GLY A 67 -6.11 4.44 -7.42
N PHE A 68 -6.34 5.11 -8.56
CA PHE A 68 -5.75 6.42 -8.85
C PHE A 68 -6.80 7.40 -9.39
N ASP A 69 -6.73 8.65 -8.94
CA ASP A 69 -7.38 9.75 -9.65
C ASP A 69 -6.44 10.25 -10.77
N PRO A 70 -6.81 10.09 -12.06
CA PRO A 70 -5.96 10.50 -13.18
C PRO A 70 -5.55 11.97 -13.13
N LYS A 71 -6.35 12.85 -12.53
CA LYS A 71 -6.05 14.26 -12.38
C LYS A 71 -4.77 14.54 -11.58
N THR A 72 -4.36 13.61 -10.73
CA THR A 72 -3.18 13.76 -9.87
C THR A 72 -1.89 13.25 -10.51
N LEU A 73 -1.94 12.74 -11.73
CA LEU A 73 -0.81 12.05 -12.37
C LEU A 73 0.08 12.95 -13.20
N THR A 74 -0.46 14.04 -13.75
CA THR A 74 0.31 14.95 -14.64
C THR A 74 1.57 15.47 -13.94
N SER A 75 2.71 15.35 -14.62
CA SER A 75 4.04 15.81 -14.17
C SER A 75 4.52 15.17 -12.86
N GLN A 76 3.95 14.03 -12.47
CA GLN A 76 4.45 13.30 -11.31
C GLN A 76 5.73 12.55 -11.65
N ARG A 77 6.71 12.59 -10.73
CA ARG A 77 7.88 11.74 -10.80
C ARG A 77 7.55 10.36 -10.26
N VAL A 78 8.10 9.36 -10.91
CA VAL A 78 7.96 7.95 -10.57
C VAL A 78 9.32 7.25 -10.57
N LEU A 79 9.41 6.15 -9.84
CA LEU A 79 10.53 5.20 -9.91
C LEU A 79 10.05 3.97 -10.66
N VAL A 80 10.70 3.67 -11.78
CA VAL A 80 10.53 2.43 -12.52
C VAL A 80 11.55 1.43 -12.00
N HIS A 81 11.07 0.31 -11.46
CA HIS A 81 11.89 -0.73 -10.84
C HIS A 81 12.28 -1.80 -11.86
N GLY A 82 13.10 -1.42 -12.81
CA GLY A 82 13.69 -2.32 -13.80
C GLY A 82 14.94 -3.04 -13.29
N ARG A 83 15.96 -3.22 -14.14
CA ARG A 83 17.25 -3.76 -13.71
C ARG A 83 17.94 -2.88 -12.67
N GLU A 84 17.69 -1.60 -12.75
CA GLU A 84 18.01 -0.59 -11.75
C GLU A 84 16.81 0.35 -11.57
N ASP A 85 16.81 1.16 -10.52
CA ASP A 85 15.74 2.13 -10.29
C ASP A 85 15.97 3.36 -11.19
N LEU A 86 15.00 3.63 -12.05
CA LEU A 86 15.02 4.76 -12.98
C LEU A 86 13.96 5.79 -12.59
N ILE A 87 14.35 7.07 -12.55
CA ILE A 87 13.39 8.15 -12.42
C ILE A 87 12.72 8.39 -13.76
N GLY A 88 11.39 8.40 -13.78
CA GLY A 88 10.59 8.78 -14.92
C GLY A 88 9.60 9.89 -14.57
N VAL A 89 9.06 10.53 -15.58
CA VAL A 89 8.05 11.58 -15.45
C VAL A 89 6.77 11.15 -16.17
N MET A 90 5.64 11.25 -15.49
CA MET A 90 4.33 11.00 -16.11
C MET A 90 3.92 12.20 -16.96
N GLY A 91 3.73 11.94 -18.24
CA GLY A 91 3.31 12.91 -19.25
C GLY A 91 1.94 12.57 -19.82
N SER A 92 1.30 13.58 -20.38
CA SER A 92 0.08 13.47 -21.19
C SER A 92 0.10 14.52 -22.29
N LYS A 93 -0.86 14.45 -23.22
CA LYS A 93 -0.97 15.45 -24.29
C LYS A 93 -1.04 16.87 -23.69
N PRO A 94 -0.15 17.79 -24.11
CA PRO A 94 -0.14 19.16 -23.60
C PRO A 94 -1.43 19.91 -23.92
N ILE A 95 -1.93 20.70 -22.96
CA ILE A 95 -3.19 21.44 -23.09
C ILE A 95 -3.20 22.40 -24.29
N HIS A 96 -2.02 22.91 -24.69
CA HIS A 96 -1.88 23.87 -25.80
C HIS A 96 -2.20 23.28 -27.17
N ILE A 97 -2.10 21.96 -27.32
CA ILE A 97 -2.39 21.25 -28.57
C ILE A 97 -3.65 20.39 -28.50
N MET A 98 -4.39 20.47 -27.38
CA MET A 98 -5.70 19.83 -27.24
C MET A 98 -6.79 20.61 -27.95
N SER A 99 -7.74 19.91 -28.58
CA SER A 99 -8.99 20.53 -29.07
C SER A 99 -9.85 21.03 -27.89
N PRO A 100 -10.81 21.91 -28.13
CA PRO A 100 -11.76 22.35 -27.08
C PRO A 100 -12.53 21.18 -26.46
N GLU A 101 -12.88 20.17 -27.26
CA GLU A 101 -13.59 18.96 -26.79
C GLU A 101 -12.69 18.11 -25.89
N GLU A 102 -11.41 17.94 -26.22
CA GLU A 102 -10.43 17.20 -25.40
C GLU A 102 -10.20 17.90 -24.05
N ARG A 103 -10.09 19.23 -24.03
CA ARG A 103 -9.87 20.01 -22.79
C ARG A 103 -11.01 19.86 -21.78
N ASN A 104 -12.24 19.66 -22.26
CA ASN A 104 -13.43 19.53 -21.41
C ASN A 104 -13.68 18.09 -20.92
N LYS A 105 -12.93 17.11 -21.42
CA LYS A 105 -13.01 15.72 -20.95
C LYS A 105 -12.11 15.51 -19.75
N PRO A 106 -12.56 14.77 -18.71
CA PRO A 106 -11.68 14.35 -17.66
C PRO A 106 -10.57 13.44 -18.23
N PRO A 107 -9.31 13.60 -17.80
CA PRO A 107 -8.22 12.74 -18.26
C PRO A 107 -8.48 11.29 -17.84
N LYS A 108 -8.04 10.34 -18.66
CA LYS A 108 -8.10 8.91 -18.39
C LYS A 108 -6.69 8.38 -18.18
N LEU A 109 -6.56 7.26 -17.50
CA LEU A 109 -5.24 6.62 -17.26
C LEU A 109 -4.51 6.30 -18.56
N GLU A 110 -5.22 5.87 -19.59
CA GLU A 110 -4.69 5.56 -20.92
C GLU A 110 -4.11 6.75 -21.69
N ASP A 111 -4.44 7.99 -21.28
CA ASP A 111 -3.91 9.21 -21.88
C ASP A 111 -2.46 9.50 -21.40
N TYR A 112 -2.01 8.80 -20.37
CA TYR A 112 -0.69 9.00 -19.76
C TYR A 112 0.35 8.02 -20.30
N PHE A 113 1.60 8.47 -20.25
CA PHE A 113 2.81 7.72 -20.52
C PHE A 113 3.88 8.09 -19.48
N ILE A 114 4.95 7.31 -19.40
CA ILE A 114 6.12 7.65 -18.59
C ILE A 114 7.29 7.85 -19.52
N ASP A 115 7.94 9.00 -19.35
CA ASP A 115 9.17 9.39 -20.04
C ASP A 115 10.35 9.16 -19.10
N LEU A 116 11.34 8.39 -19.58
CA LEU A 116 12.60 8.13 -18.89
C LEU A 116 13.75 9.02 -19.41
N GLY A 117 13.51 9.82 -20.46
CA GLY A 117 14.54 10.62 -21.12
C GLY A 117 15.60 9.79 -21.86
N LEU A 118 15.28 8.55 -22.22
CA LEU A 118 16.18 7.59 -22.88
C LEU A 118 15.61 7.15 -24.23
N GLU A 119 16.50 6.86 -25.17
CA GLU A 119 16.14 6.21 -26.42
C GLU A 119 15.60 4.80 -26.17
N ARG A 120 14.67 4.33 -27.04
CA ARG A 120 14.03 3.01 -26.92
C ARG A 120 15.05 1.88 -26.70
N SER A 121 16.14 1.86 -27.46
CA SER A 121 17.16 0.82 -27.38
C SER A 121 17.87 0.75 -26.01
N GLU A 122 17.87 1.85 -25.26
CA GLU A 122 18.40 1.92 -23.90
C GLU A 122 17.32 1.50 -22.88
N VAL A 123 16.08 1.97 -23.08
CA VAL A 123 14.95 1.57 -22.25
C VAL A 123 14.76 0.06 -22.23
N GLU A 124 14.78 -0.60 -23.41
CA GLU A 124 14.62 -2.06 -23.55
C GLU A 124 15.74 -2.88 -22.87
N LYS A 125 16.90 -2.27 -22.61
CA LYS A 125 17.97 -2.91 -21.83
C LYS A 125 17.72 -2.87 -20.33
N LEU A 126 17.01 -1.85 -19.85
CA LEU A 126 16.85 -1.54 -18.43
C LEU A 126 15.47 -1.89 -17.89
N VAL A 127 14.44 -1.83 -18.74
CA VAL A 127 13.02 -2.01 -18.35
C VAL A 127 12.39 -3.12 -19.19
N ALA A 128 11.57 -3.93 -18.55
CA ALA A 128 10.75 -4.96 -19.16
C ALA A 128 9.26 -4.76 -18.89
N VAL A 129 8.40 -5.29 -19.74
CA VAL A 129 6.97 -5.44 -19.45
C VAL A 129 6.81 -6.29 -18.18
N GLY A 130 6.02 -5.80 -17.24
CA GLY A 130 5.86 -6.43 -15.92
C GLY A 130 6.66 -5.76 -14.80
N ASP A 131 7.58 -4.85 -15.10
CA ASP A 131 8.30 -4.10 -14.08
C ASP A 131 7.33 -3.17 -13.33
N SER A 132 7.50 -3.11 -12.01
CA SER A 132 6.67 -2.27 -11.15
C SER A 132 7.14 -0.82 -11.15
N ILE A 133 6.20 0.07 -10.90
CA ILE A 133 6.43 1.52 -10.86
C ILE A 133 5.79 2.08 -9.60
N THR A 134 6.53 2.88 -8.85
CA THR A 134 6.00 3.58 -7.68
C THR A 134 6.16 5.09 -7.82
N ARG A 135 5.32 5.87 -7.14
CA ARG A 135 5.53 7.32 -7.07
C ARG A 135 6.84 7.63 -6.34
N GLU A 136 7.56 8.61 -6.83
CA GLU A 136 8.75 9.14 -6.16
C GLU A 136 8.31 10.26 -5.21
N ARG A 137 8.40 10.01 -3.89
CA ARG A 137 8.03 10.95 -2.82
C ARG A 137 8.84 10.67 -1.57
N GLU A 138 9.45 11.69 -1.04
CA GLU A 138 10.12 11.65 0.26
C GLU A 138 9.14 12.00 1.39
N LEU A 139 9.49 11.61 2.62
CA LEU A 139 8.75 12.01 3.80
C LEU A 139 9.01 13.50 4.08
N VAL A 140 7.95 14.26 4.27
CA VAL A 140 7.98 15.67 4.62
C VAL A 140 7.16 15.91 5.89
N GLU A 141 7.76 16.55 6.87
CA GLU A 141 7.06 17.05 8.05
C GLU A 141 6.38 18.37 7.72
N MET A 142 5.10 18.50 8.09
CA MET A 142 4.25 19.65 7.80
C MET A 142 3.48 20.06 9.07
N GLY A 143 4.06 20.88 9.91
CA GLY A 143 3.51 21.20 11.22
C GLY A 143 3.39 19.94 12.09
N ASP A 144 2.17 19.63 12.52
CA ASP A 144 1.89 18.43 13.32
C ASP A 144 1.55 17.20 12.46
N CYS A 145 1.77 17.27 11.15
CA CYS A 145 1.46 16.22 10.19
C CYS A 145 2.72 15.75 9.46
N VAL A 146 2.66 14.55 8.89
CA VAL A 146 3.62 14.03 7.93
C VAL A 146 2.95 13.79 6.59
N ASN A 147 3.69 14.02 5.52
CA ASN A 147 3.26 13.70 4.16
C ASN A 147 4.31 12.82 3.50
N VAL A 148 3.89 11.68 3.01
CA VAL A 148 4.75 10.73 2.27
C VAL A 148 3.87 9.80 1.44
N LYS A 149 4.44 9.15 0.43
CA LYS A 149 3.78 8.02 -0.21
C LYS A 149 3.67 6.85 0.76
N SER A 150 2.74 5.95 0.56
CA SER A 150 2.64 4.66 1.27
C SER A 150 2.34 4.77 2.78
N LEU A 151 1.87 5.90 3.32
CA LEU A 151 1.28 5.89 4.68
C LEU A 151 0.15 4.87 4.77
N ASP A 152 -0.62 4.75 3.72
CA ASP A 152 -1.42 3.61 3.37
C ASP A 152 -0.51 2.54 2.77
N ASN A 153 -0.18 1.43 3.46
CA ASN A 153 -0.56 1.20 4.86
C ASN A 153 0.68 0.93 5.74
N ARG A 154 1.81 1.62 5.46
CA ARG A 154 3.04 1.47 6.24
C ARG A 154 2.89 1.95 7.68
N ALA A 155 1.92 2.83 7.95
CA ALA A 155 1.57 3.23 9.31
C ALA A 155 1.10 2.02 10.13
N SER A 156 0.19 1.22 9.60
CA SER A 156 -0.30 0.03 10.30
C SER A 156 0.73 -1.10 10.35
N VAL A 157 1.59 -1.23 9.32
CA VAL A 157 2.76 -2.13 9.37
C VAL A 157 3.65 -1.78 10.56
N PHE A 158 3.98 -0.51 10.74
CA PHE A 158 4.75 -0.02 11.89
C PHE A 158 4.04 -0.32 13.22
N LEU A 159 2.74 -0.04 13.31
CA LEU A 159 1.95 -0.31 14.54
C LEU A 159 1.93 -1.80 14.89
N LEU A 160 1.86 -2.68 13.90
CA LEU A 160 1.88 -4.13 14.12
C LEU A 160 3.25 -4.61 14.60
N ILE A 161 4.34 -4.07 14.05
CA ILE A 161 5.71 -4.34 14.54
C ILE A 161 5.84 -3.86 15.99
N GLU A 162 5.41 -2.64 16.31
CA GLU A 162 5.47 -2.09 17.66
C GLU A 162 4.59 -2.89 18.65
N THR A 163 3.47 -3.44 18.19
CA THR A 163 2.64 -4.35 19.00
C THR A 163 3.41 -5.61 19.39
N LEU A 164 4.08 -6.25 18.43
CA LEU A 164 4.92 -7.43 18.69
C LEU A 164 6.10 -7.07 19.62
N ARG A 165 6.71 -5.90 19.43
CA ARG A 165 7.78 -5.38 20.28
C ARG A 165 7.30 -5.14 21.72
N ALA A 166 6.12 -4.57 21.89
CA ALA A 166 5.49 -4.36 23.19
C ALA A 166 5.14 -5.69 23.88
N LEU A 167 4.61 -6.66 23.15
CA LEU A 167 4.37 -8.02 23.67
C LEU A 167 5.67 -8.69 24.14
N LYS A 168 6.73 -8.58 23.38
CA LYS A 168 8.05 -9.08 23.78
C LYS A 168 8.56 -8.39 25.05
N LYS A 169 8.49 -7.07 25.13
CA LYS A 169 8.97 -6.27 26.26
C LYS A 169 8.17 -6.53 27.55
N SER A 170 6.85 -6.74 27.44
CA SER A 170 5.98 -6.96 28.59
C SER A 170 6.27 -8.27 29.34
N ARG A 171 6.98 -9.21 28.72
CA ARG A 171 7.23 -10.59 29.21
C ARG A 171 5.93 -11.37 29.53
N ARG A 172 4.76 -10.85 29.12
CA ARG A 172 3.49 -11.53 29.27
C ARG A 172 3.15 -12.27 28.00
N LYS A 173 2.79 -13.52 28.13
CA LYS A 173 2.24 -14.28 27.01
C LYS A 173 0.82 -13.82 26.73
N PRO A 174 0.42 -13.64 25.46
CA PRO A 174 -0.99 -13.51 25.09
C PRO A 174 -1.83 -14.66 25.68
N ALA A 175 -3.13 -14.47 25.82
CA ALA A 175 -4.00 -15.56 26.29
C ALA A 175 -3.98 -16.74 25.29
N TYR A 176 -4.03 -16.42 24.01
CA TYR A 176 -4.06 -17.34 22.88
C TYR A 176 -2.95 -17.05 21.90
N ASP A 177 -2.73 -17.91 20.92
CA ASP A 177 -1.77 -17.68 19.86
C ASP A 177 -2.15 -16.41 19.06
N PHE A 178 -1.18 -15.51 18.88
CA PHE A 178 -1.34 -14.26 18.16
C PHE A 178 -0.51 -14.28 16.88
N TYR A 179 -1.17 -14.05 15.75
CA TYR A 179 -0.56 -13.95 14.44
C TYR A 179 -0.54 -12.50 13.98
N GLY A 180 0.65 -11.93 13.86
CA GLY A 180 0.87 -10.67 13.14
C GLY A 180 1.12 -10.97 11.67
N VAL A 181 0.26 -10.49 10.78
CA VAL A 181 0.33 -10.80 9.35
C VAL A 181 0.55 -9.52 8.55
N PHE A 182 1.68 -9.46 7.86
CA PHE A 182 2.03 -8.37 6.97
C PHE A 182 1.69 -8.80 5.56
N THR A 183 0.56 -8.32 5.06
CA THR A 183 -0.05 -8.84 3.83
C THR A 183 0.48 -8.15 2.59
N VAL A 184 0.30 -8.80 1.44
CA VAL A 184 0.60 -8.28 0.11
C VAL A 184 -0.68 -8.23 -0.72
N GLN A 185 -0.68 -7.43 -1.79
CA GLN A 185 -1.78 -7.35 -2.77
C GLN A 185 -3.14 -6.99 -2.14
N GLU A 186 -3.12 -6.12 -1.14
CA GLU A 186 -4.35 -5.54 -0.60
C GLU A 186 -5.01 -4.64 -1.62
N GLU A 187 -4.22 -3.73 -2.22
CA GLU A 187 -4.63 -2.69 -3.15
C GLU A 187 -5.25 -3.22 -4.46
N VAL A 188 -5.07 -4.51 -4.74
CA VAL A 188 -5.59 -5.20 -5.92
C VAL A 188 -6.63 -6.28 -5.57
N GLY A 189 -7.21 -6.22 -4.37
CA GLY A 189 -8.35 -7.05 -3.97
C GLY A 189 -8.15 -7.94 -2.74
N LEU A 190 -7.48 -7.46 -1.69
CA LEU A 190 -7.35 -8.11 -0.36
C LEU A 190 -6.72 -9.52 -0.40
N ARG A 191 -5.95 -9.83 -1.45
CA ARG A 191 -5.55 -11.21 -1.76
C ARG A 191 -4.67 -11.85 -0.69
N GLY A 192 -3.73 -11.08 -0.14
CA GLY A 192 -2.84 -11.56 0.92
C GLY A 192 -3.60 -11.90 2.20
N ALA A 193 -4.55 -11.05 2.60
CA ALA A 193 -5.37 -11.28 3.78
C ALA A 193 -6.25 -12.53 3.63
N GLN A 194 -6.85 -12.72 2.45
CA GLN A 194 -7.64 -13.94 2.15
C GLN A 194 -6.79 -15.20 2.25
N ALA A 195 -5.61 -15.21 1.63
CA ALA A 195 -4.71 -16.37 1.66
C ALA A 195 -4.27 -16.72 3.09
N SER A 196 -3.82 -15.72 3.85
CA SER A 196 -3.38 -15.95 5.23
C SER A 196 -4.51 -16.35 6.17
N THR A 197 -5.72 -15.82 5.99
CA THR A 197 -6.88 -16.21 6.78
C THR A 197 -7.27 -17.68 6.53
N LEU A 198 -7.26 -18.12 5.28
CA LEU A 198 -7.53 -19.52 4.94
C LEU A 198 -6.49 -20.47 5.52
N GLU A 199 -5.23 -20.07 5.58
CA GLU A 199 -4.16 -20.87 6.14
C GLU A 199 -4.16 -20.90 7.67
N ILE A 200 -4.30 -19.75 8.32
CA ILE A 200 -4.22 -19.61 9.79
C ILE A 200 -5.51 -20.08 10.45
N GLN A 201 -6.67 -19.79 9.82
CA GLN A 201 -8.01 -20.01 10.37
C GLN A 201 -8.16 -19.37 11.76
N PRO A 202 -8.07 -18.03 11.88
CA PRO A 202 -8.19 -17.37 13.16
C PRO A 202 -9.63 -17.39 13.67
N ASP A 203 -9.81 -17.51 14.99
CA ASP A 203 -11.12 -17.39 15.64
C ASP A 203 -11.64 -15.94 15.63
N PHE A 204 -10.72 -14.98 15.69
CA PHE A 204 -11.02 -13.55 15.50
C PHE A 204 -9.83 -12.80 14.91
N SER A 205 -10.12 -11.72 14.18
CA SER A 205 -9.09 -10.94 13.53
C SER A 205 -9.36 -9.44 13.54
N PHE A 206 -8.29 -8.66 13.41
CA PHE A 206 -8.32 -7.21 13.26
C PHE A 206 -7.62 -6.85 11.94
N GLY A 207 -8.30 -6.10 11.08
CA GLY A 207 -7.66 -5.36 9.98
C GLY A 207 -7.15 -4.03 10.51
N LEU A 208 -5.86 -3.79 10.35
CA LEU A 208 -5.24 -2.51 10.66
C LEU A 208 -5.04 -1.76 9.36
N ASP A 209 -5.66 -0.58 9.27
CA ASP A 209 -5.61 0.20 8.04
C ASP A 209 -5.72 1.70 8.31
N THR A 210 -5.36 2.50 7.32
CA THR A 210 -5.61 3.94 7.32
C THR A 210 -7.06 4.24 6.91
N THR A 211 -7.54 5.44 7.17
CA THR A 211 -8.87 5.86 6.73
C THR A 211 -8.91 7.33 6.38
N ILE A 212 -9.83 7.69 5.52
CA ILE A 212 -10.10 9.08 5.12
C ILE A 212 -10.74 9.81 6.30
N ALA A 213 -10.17 10.93 6.73
CA ALA A 213 -10.79 11.81 7.72
C ALA A 213 -11.98 12.58 7.11
N PHE A 214 -11.78 13.15 5.93
CA PHE A 214 -12.70 14.02 5.22
C PHE A 214 -13.15 15.24 6.07
N ASP A 215 -12.16 15.82 6.78
CA ASP A 215 -12.30 17.07 7.53
C ASP A 215 -11.66 18.26 6.82
N THR A 216 -11.53 18.17 5.51
CA THR A 216 -10.97 19.17 4.60
C THR A 216 -11.98 20.29 4.28
N PRO A 217 -11.53 21.44 3.71
CA PRO A 217 -12.43 22.52 3.31
C PRO A 217 -13.53 22.03 2.36
N GLY A 218 -14.78 22.44 2.65
CA GLY A 218 -15.98 22.08 1.88
C GLY A 218 -16.68 20.80 2.34
N ALA A 219 -16.08 20.00 3.22
CA ALA A 219 -16.74 18.82 3.77
C ALA A 219 -17.90 19.18 4.70
N LYS A 220 -19.09 18.62 4.46
CA LYS A 220 -20.24 18.78 5.33
C LYS A 220 -20.11 17.93 6.60
N PRO A 221 -20.71 18.32 7.73
CA PRO A 221 -20.58 17.58 8.99
C PRO A 221 -20.94 16.08 8.89
N GLN A 222 -21.97 15.73 8.12
CA GLN A 222 -22.42 14.36 7.93
C GLN A 222 -21.54 13.52 6.98
N GLU A 223 -20.61 14.15 6.25
CA GLU A 223 -19.70 13.50 5.33
C GLU A 223 -18.36 13.15 6.01
N ARG A 224 -18.12 13.67 7.21
CA ARG A 224 -16.87 13.45 7.94
C ARG A 224 -16.87 12.07 8.57
N CYS A 225 -15.94 11.22 8.12
CA CYS A 225 -15.77 9.88 8.68
C CYS A 225 -15.07 9.94 10.04
N THR A 226 -14.01 10.75 10.15
CA THR A 226 -13.22 10.95 11.37
C THR A 226 -12.56 12.33 11.35
N ARG A 227 -11.61 12.59 12.24
CA ARG A 227 -10.84 13.84 12.28
C ARG A 227 -9.39 13.56 12.61
N LEU A 228 -8.47 14.22 11.92
CA LEU A 228 -7.04 14.18 12.25
C LEU A 228 -6.80 14.59 13.71
N GLY A 229 -5.87 13.90 14.38
CA GLY A 229 -5.51 14.17 15.77
C GLY A 229 -6.55 13.81 16.82
N LYS A 230 -7.62 13.08 16.46
CA LYS A 230 -8.69 12.69 17.41
C LYS A 230 -8.66 11.20 17.80
N GLY A 231 -7.56 10.54 17.53
CA GLY A 231 -7.34 9.15 17.94
C GLY A 231 -7.64 8.14 16.84
N VAL A 232 -7.72 6.88 17.24
CA VAL A 232 -7.97 5.74 16.35
C VAL A 232 -9.41 5.71 15.90
N ALA A 233 -9.65 5.49 14.60
CA ALA A 233 -10.96 5.21 14.05
C ALA A 233 -11.30 3.73 14.22
N ILE A 234 -12.49 3.43 14.73
CA ILE A 234 -13.04 2.07 14.78
C ILE A 234 -14.03 1.95 13.63
N LYS A 235 -13.66 1.18 12.61
CA LYS A 235 -14.51 0.93 11.45
C LYS A 235 -15.68 0.01 11.84
N ILE A 236 -16.87 0.40 11.42
CA ILE A 236 -18.09 -0.41 11.59
C ILE A 236 -18.40 -1.15 10.29
N MET A 237 -18.24 -0.46 9.15
CA MET A 237 -18.61 -1.00 7.84
C MET A 237 -17.88 -0.24 6.72
N ASP A 238 -17.57 -0.93 5.63
CA ASP A 238 -17.25 -0.36 4.32
C ASP A 238 -17.90 -1.18 3.19
N SER A 239 -17.38 -1.05 1.95
CA SER A 239 -17.89 -1.81 0.80
C SER A 239 -17.60 -3.31 0.84
N SER A 240 -16.64 -3.76 1.63
CA SER A 240 -16.13 -5.13 1.65
C SER A 240 -16.36 -5.86 2.97
N VAL A 241 -16.58 -5.14 4.07
CA VAL A 241 -16.73 -5.75 5.40
C VAL A 241 -17.77 -5.04 6.26
N ILE A 242 -18.48 -5.82 7.07
CA ILE A 242 -19.27 -5.36 8.23
C ILE A 242 -18.60 -5.99 9.45
N CYS A 243 -18.13 -5.15 10.37
CA CYS A 243 -17.42 -5.61 11.56
C CYS A 243 -18.39 -6.20 12.60
N ASP A 244 -17.91 -7.18 13.37
CA ASP A 244 -18.64 -7.70 14.53
C ASP A 244 -18.79 -6.58 15.57
N GLN A 245 -19.98 -6.44 16.12
CA GLN A 245 -20.30 -5.39 17.09
C GLN A 245 -20.03 -5.77 18.55
N ARG A 246 -19.57 -6.99 18.80
CA ARG A 246 -19.26 -7.51 20.15
C ARG A 246 -17.88 -7.09 20.63
#